data_f6e410e1b5d1f1bbd6879ab719f9562c
#
_entry.id   f6e410e1b5d1f1bbd6879ab719f9562c
#
_cell.length_a   1.000
_cell.length_b   1.000
_cell.length_c   1.000
_cell.angle_alpha   90.00
_cell.angle_beta   90.00
_cell.angle_gamma   90.00
#
_symmetry.space_group_name_H-M   'P 1'
#
loop_
_entity.id
_entity.type
_entity.pdbx_description
1 polymer ?
#
loop_
_entity_poly.entity_id
_entity_poly.type
_entity_poly.pdbx_seq_one_letter_code
_entity_poly.pdbx_strand_id
1 'polypeptide(L)'
;YHWKDGTEDHKPVKTAIWSAKRQQWKVRNLDPDYYEDQVYGAEPDWVNVMILNNYGELRTGKPVYPEYIDDYHYNPKLLGPLKGVPLIIGMDLGLTPAAMFSQLTPTGKFSIFDEIVTDDCSIRKFCEDLLKPVLRTKYKDFNYDLVIDPAGGARSPNDAKSAMQIIKEAGLKCTLATTNDPLKRRESVVYFLRKVNGFEIGPNCPYLRKGFISEYKFEKKRLAVANVRGSNAEMFQEKPDKNIYSHVHDGCQYAALDASEGKSSKKKRPKRHSQFYEKPACDTSGY
;
A
#
# COMPACT_ATOMS: atom_id res chain seq x y z
N TYR A 1 -32.05 -14.59 9.65
CA TYR A 1 -32.05 -14.94 11.08
C TYR A 1 -32.31 -13.66 11.86
N HIS A 2 -33.47 -13.57 12.56
CA HIS A 2 -33.76 -12.46 13.44
C HIS A 2 -33.34 -12.84 14.85
N TRP A 3 -32.35 -12.17 15.39
CA TRP A 3 -32.11 -12.13 16.82
C TRP A 3 -33.25 -11.30 17.45
N LYS A 4 -34.04 -11.90 18.31
CA LYS A 4 -34.95 -11.18 19.20
C LYS A 4 -34.24 -10.94 20.52
N ASP A 5 -34.21 -9.68 20.91
CA ASP A 5 -33.68 -9.20 22.17
C ASP A 5 -34.14 -10.04 23.38
N GLY A 6 -33.18 -10.54 24.14
CA GLY A 6 -33.19 -10.64 25.56
C GLY A 6 -34.36 -11.32 26.28
N THR A 7 -35.04 -12.33 25.70
CA THR A 7 -35.98 -13.17 26.48
C THR A 7 -35.53 -14.63 26.46
N GLU A 8 -35.42 -15.20 27.65
CA GLU A 8 -34.91 -16.52 28.02
C GLU A 8 -35.71 -17.71 27.47
N ASP A 9 -36.00 -17.80 26.22
CA ASP A 9 -36.51 -19.01 25.58
C ASP A 9 -35.53 -19.48 24.51
N HIS A 10 -34.42 -20.08 24.92
CA HIS A 10 -33.48 -20.79 24.05
C HIS A 10 -34.14 -22.04 23.47
N LYS A 11 -35.00 -21.86 22.47
CA LYS A 11 -35.45 -23.00 21.67
C LYS A 11 -34.28 -23.40 20.73
N PRO A 12 -33.90 -24.69 20.71
CA PRO A 12 -32.79 -25.13 19.83
C PRO A 12 -33.08 -24.77 18.39
N VAL A 13 -32.09 -24.09 17.75
CA VAL A 13 -32.17 -23.75 16.33
C VAL A 13 -32.14 -25.03 15.53
N LYS A 14 -33.18 -25.30 14.77
CA LYS A 14 -33.25 -26.45 13.88
C LYS A 14 -32.55 -26.13 12.56
N THR A 15 -31.46 -26.79 12.27
CA THR A 15 -30.83 -26.73 10.93
C THR A 15 -31.24 -27.94 10.11
N ALA A 16 -31.62 -27.67 8.85
CA ALA A 16 -31.87 -28.71 7.89
C ALA A 16 -30.56 -29.03 7.12
N ILE A 17 -30.11 -30.28 7.18
CA ILE A 17 -28.94 -30.77 6.46
C ILE A 17 -29.41 -31.73 5.38
N TRP A 18 -29.04 -31.47 4.12
CA TRP A 18 -29.33 -32.37 3.03
C TRP A 18 -28.49 -33.64 3.11
N SER A 19 -29.12 -34.77 3.13
CA SER A 19 -28.46 -36.06 3.09
C SER A 19 -28.44 -36.59 1.67
N ALA A 20 -27.31 -36.47 0.98
CA ALA A 20 -27.14 -36.98 -0.41
C ALA A 20 -27.38 -38.50 -0.51
N LYS A 21 -27.04 -39.28 0.53
CA LYS A 21 -27.24 -40.73 0.56
C LYS A 21 -28.72 -41.14 0.63
N ARG A 22 -29.58 -40.30 1.22
CA ARG A 22 -31.01 -40.59 1.39
C ARG A 22 -31.93 -39.66 0.61
N GLN A 23 -31.37 -38.73 -0.14
CA GLN A 23 -32.10 -37.69 -0.91
C GLN A 23 -33.22 -37.02 -0.10
N GLN A 24 -32.96 -36.73 1.16
CA GLN A 24 -33.92 -36.06 2.07
C GLN A 24 -33.24 -35.11 3.01
N TRP A 25 -33.99 -34.10 3.44
CA TRP A 25 -33.56 -33.17 4.47
C TRP A 25 -33.64 -33.81 5.83
N LYS A 26 -32.56 -33.77 6.60
CA LYS A 26 -32.55 -34.11 8.03
C LYS A 26 -32.52 -32.84 8.85
N VAL A 27 -33.39 -32.74 9.81
CA VAL A 27 -33.39 -31.68 10.81
C VAL A 27 -32.52 -32.13 11.97
N ARG A 28 -31.51 -31.35 12.31
CA ARG A 28 -30.64 -31.56 13.46
C ARG A 28 -30.89 -30.43 14.45
N ASN A 29 -31.09 -30.76 15.70
CA ASN A 29 -31.05 -29.79 16.79
C ASN A 29 -29.58 -29.37 16.94
N LEU A 30 -29.28 -28.09 16.81
CA LEU A 30 -27.97 -27.57 17.18
C LEU A 30 -27.98 -27.30 18.67
N ASP A 31 -26.80 -27.48 19.29
CA ASP A 31 -26.55 -27.01 20.64
C ASP A 31 -26.87 -25.51 20.67
N PRO A 32 -27.63 -25.02 21.66
CA PRO A 32 -27.89 -23.58 21.80
C PRO A 32 -26.62 -22.74 21.79
N ASP A 33 -25.56 -23.26 22.38
CA ASP A 33 -24.29 -22.57 22.56
C ASP A 33 -23.33 -22.73 21.34
N TYR A 34 -23.76 -23.49 20.30
CA TYR A 34 -22.92 -23.80 19.12
C TYR A 34 -22.30 -22.58 18.49
N TYR A 35 -23.06 -21.49 18.33
CA TYR A 35 -22.54 -20.25 17.69
C TYR A 35 -21.67 -19.46 18.66
N GLU A 36 -21.98 -19.48 19.95
CA GLU A 36 -21.17 -18.84 21.01
C GLU A 36 -19.78 -19.49 21.06
N ASP A 37 -19.75 -20.84 21.06
CA ASP A 37 -18.49 -21.58 21.00
C ASP A 37 -17.66 -21.30 19.73
N GLN A 38 -18.33 -21.09 18.59
CA GLN A 38 -17.63 -20.75 17.34
C GLN A 38 -17.07 -19.31 17.35
N VAL A 39 -17.73 -18.39 18.03
CA VAL A 39 -17.31 -16.98 18.15
C VAL A 39 -16.21 -16.81 19.19
N TYR A 40 -16.17 -17.68 20.20
CA TYR A 40 -15.20 -17.58 21.29
C TYR A 40 -13.76 -17.74 20.76
N GLY A 41 -12.98 -16.66 20.84
CA GLY A 41 -11.60 -16.62 20.36
C GLY A 41 -11.42 -16.59 18.83
N ALA A 42 -12.52 -16.46 18.08
CA ALA A 42 -12.45 -16.32 16.62
C ALA A 42 -12.10 -14.86 16.23
N GLU A 43 -11.41 -14.72 15.09
CA GLU A 43 -11.08 -13.41 14.52
C GLU A 43 -12.37 -12.65 14.16
N PRO A 44 -12.45 -11.33 14.45
CA PRO A 44 -13.64 -10.53 14.15
C PRO A 44 -14.08 -10.59 12.68
N ASP A 45 -13.13 -10.59 11.73
CA ASP A 45 -13.42 -10.69 10.30
C ASP A 45 -14.04 -12.04 9.94
N TRP A 46 -13.59 -13.13 10.59
CA TRP A 46 -14.14 -14.46 10.42
C TRP A 46 -15.57 -14.55 10.96
N VAL A 47 -15.81 -14.00 12.15
CA VAL A 47 -17.15 -13.93 12.76
C VAL A 47 -18.09 -13.13 11.84
N ASN A 48 -17.64 -11.99 11.35
CA ASN A 48 -18.42 -11.12 10.48
C ASN A 48 -18.86 -11.83 9.19
N VAL A 49 -17.94 -12.54 8.54
CA VAL A 49 -18.22 -13.23 7.26
C VAL A 49 -18.92 -14.57 7.47
N MET A 50 -18.41 -15.40 8.39
CA MET A 50 -18.84 -16.80 8.50
C MET A 50 -20.03 -17.02 9.42
N ILE A 51 -20.18 -16.20 10.45
CA ILE A 51 -21.27 -16.29 11.42
C ILE A 51 -22.38 -15.29 11.12
N LEU A 52 -22.03 -14.02 10.89
CA LEU A 52 -23.00 -12.96 10.65
C LEU A 52 -23.42 -12.86 9.17
N ASN A 53 -22.77 -13.65 8.28
CA ASN A 53 -23.05 -13.67 6.84
C ASN A 53 -22.99 -12.30 6.17
N ASN A 54 -22.14 -11.41 6.67
CA ASN A 54 -21.89 -10.10 6.07
C ASN A 54 -20.89 -10.22 4.93
N TYR A 55 -20.98 -9.30 3.97
CA TYR A 55 -19.94 -9.19 2.95
C TYR A 55 -18.64 -8.71 3.58
N GLY A 56 -17.55 -9.43 3.32
CA GLY A 56 -16.22 -9.10 3.82
C GLY A 56 -15.17 -10.05 3.26
N GLU A 57 -13.91 -9.69 3.43
CA GLU A 57 -12.78 -10.56 3.07
C GLU A 57 -12.21 -11.23 4.32
N LEU A 58 -12.03 -12.55 4.26
CA LEU A 58 -11.34 -13.30 5.31
C LEU A 58 -9.83 -13.01 5.22
N ARG A 59 -9.30 -12.32 6.20
CA ARG A 59 -7.87 -12.04 6.28
C ARG A 59 -7.12 -13.30 6.72
N THR A 60 -6.42 -13.94 5.77
CA THR A 60 -5.64 -15.17 6.02
C THR A 60 -4.21 -14.90 6.48
N GLY A 61 -3.93 -13.77 7.09
CA GLY A 61 -2.60 -13.38 7.52
C GLY A 61 -2.62 -12.05 8.27
N LYS A 62 -1.46 -11.61 8.75
CA LYS A 62 -1.32 -10.32 9.40
C LYS A 62 -1.10 -9.24 8.33
N PRO A 63 -1.99 -8.23 8.18
CA PRO A 63 -1.81 -7.17 7.19
C PRO A 63 -0.52 -6.38 7.46
N VAL A 64 0.15 -5.94 6.40
CA VAL A 64 1.34 -5.07 6.53
C VAL A 64 0.94 -3.70 7.05
N TYR A 65 -0.24 -3.23 6.69
CA TYR A 65 -0.77 -1.92 7.07
C TYR A 65 -2.10 -2.05 7.82
N PRO A 66 -2.09 -2.45 9.11
CA PRO A 66 -3.31 -2.47 9.91
C PRO A 66 -3.90 -1.06 10.14
N GLU A 67 -3.13 -0.02 9.87
CA GLU A 67 -3.55 1.38 9.95
C GLU A 67 -4.46 1.82 8.78
N TYR A 68 -4.53 1.02 7.71
CA TYR A 68 -5.40 1.33 6.57
C TYR A 68 -6.86 1.02 6.90
N ILE A 69 -7.72 1.99 6.70
CA ILE A 69 -9.19 1.88 6.84
C ILE A 69 -9.79 2.27 5.49
N ASP A 70 -10.41 1.30 4.81
CA ASP A 70 -10.87 1.51 3.43
C ASP A 70 -11.91 2.63 3.34
N ASP A 71 -12.91 2.66 4.21
CA ASP A 71 -13.95 3.71 4.22
C ASP A 71 -13.42 5.13 4.46
N TYR A 72 -12.21 5.25 5.04
CA TYR A 72 -11.59 6.53 5.34
C TYR A 72 -10.54 6.95 4.32
N HIS A 73 -9.77 5.99 3.80
CA HIS A 73 -8.63 6.26 2.94
C HIS A 73 -8.93 6.09 1.44
N TYR A 74 -10.01 5.36 1.09
CA TYR A 74 -10.41 5.20 -0.29
C TYR A 74 -11.41 6.28 -0.71
N ASN A 75 -11.10 6.94 -1.82
CA ASN A 75 -12.00 7.92 -2.42
C ASN A 75 -12.58 7.34 -3.72
N PRO A 76 -13.90 7.04 -3.79
CA PRO A 76 -14.52 6.44 -4.98
C PRO A 76 -14.62 7.41 -6.16
N LYS A 77 -14.41 8.70 -5.91
CA LYS A 77 -14.39 9.70 -7.00
C LYS A 77 -13.07 9.58 -7.75
N LEU A 78 -13.15 9.78 -9.08
CA LEU A 78 -11.95 9.78 -9.90
C LEU A 78 -11.00 10.89 -9.44
N LEU A 79 -9.86 10.48 -8.89
CA LEU A 79 -8.79 11.39 -8.51
C LEU A 79 -7.93 11.72 -9.70
N GLY A 80 -7.45 12.95 -9.75
CA GLY A 80 -6.49 13.42 -10.73
C GLY A 80 -5.44 14.32 -10.11
N PRO A 81 -4.32 14.53 -10.80
CA PRO A 81 -3.25 15.33 -10.28
C PRO A 81 -3.61 16.82 -10.22
N LEU A 82 -3.17 17.48 -9.15
CA LEU A 82 -3.29 18.93 -8.97
C LEU A 82 -2.29 19.65 -9.88
N LYS A 83 -2.76 20.62 -10.65
CA LYS A 83 -1.90 21.44 -11.52
C LYS A 83 -0.87 22.22 -10.70
N GLY A 84 0.37 22.27 -11.21
CA GLY A 84 1.46 22.98 -10.56
C GLY A 84 2.16 22.21 -9.43
N VAL A 85 1.66 21.03 -9.06
CA VAL A 85 2.31 20.12 -8.13
C VAL A 85 2.99 19.00 -8.91
N PRO A 86 4.28 18.68 -8.66
CA PRO A 86 4.95 17.60 -9.36
C PRO A 86 4.36 16.23 -8.97
N LEU A 87 4.40 15.29 -9.91
CA LEU A 87 4.10 13.89 -9.63
C LEU A 87 5.25 13.25 -8.87
N ILE A 88 4.92 12.36 -7.96
CA ILE A 88 5.86 11.43 -7.34
C ILE A 88 5.45 10.04 -7.79
N ILE A 89 6.31 9.43 -8.60
CA ILE A 89 6.07 8.10 -9.17
C ILE A 89 7.02 7.14 -8.48
N GLY A 90 6.47 6.18 -7.75
CA GLY A 90 7.26 5.10 -7.16
C GLY A 90 7.22 3.88 -8.06
N MET A 91 8.37 3.28 -8.34
CA MET A 91 8.48 2.13 -9.22
C MET A 91 9.29 1.01 -8.55
N ASP A 92 8.71 -0.18 -8.49
CA ASP A 92 9.42 -1.40 -8.19
C ASP A 92 10.07 -1.97 -9.46
N LEU A 93 11.22 -2.60 -9.27
CA LEU A 93 12.06 -3.14 -10.32
C LEU A 93 12.08 -4.68 -10.20
N GLY A 94 12.00 -5.37 -11.30
CA GLY A 94 12.05 -6.82 -11.29
C GLY A 94 11.50 -7.41 -12.59
N LEU A 95 11.15 -8.68 -12.55
CA LEU A 95 10.47 -9.36 -13.66
C LEU A 95 8.99 -8.98 -13.77
N THR A 96 8.44 -8.37 -12.74
CA THR A 96 7.06 -7.87 -12.65
C THR A 96 7.07 -6.41 -12.21
N PRO A 97 7.64 -5.48 -13.04
CA PRO A 97 7.72 -4.09 -12.66
C PRO A 97 6.33 -3.48 -12.47
N ALA A 98 6.23 -2.65 -11.45
CA ALA A 98 5.01 -1.92 -11.14
C ALA A 98 5.34 -0.45 -10.83
N ALA A 99 4.45 0.45 -11.18
CA ALA A 99 4.58 1.87 -10.85
C ALA A 99 3.25 2.42 -10.33
N MET A 100 3.30 3.35 -9.39
CA MET A 100 2.15 4.07 -8.90
C MET A 100 2.38 5.58 -9.02
N PHE A 101 1.31 6.31 -9.26
CA PHE A 101 1.33 7.75 -9.48
C PHE A 101 0.67 8.47 -8.31
N SER A 102 1.40 9.39 -7.72
CA SER A 102 0.95 10.14 -6.55
C SER A 102 1.40 11.59 -6.60
N GLN A 103 0.88 12.36 -5.66
CA GLN A 103 1.34 13.70 -5.33
C GLN A 103 1.32 13.92 -3.83
N LEU A 104 2.25 14.71 -3.33
CA LEU A 104 2.13 15.34 -2.04
C LEU A 104 1.44 16.69 -2.22
N THR A 105 0.17 16.78 -1.82
CA THR A 105 -0.60 18.02 -1.97
C THR A 105 -0.03 19.14 -1.10
N PRO A 106 -0.34 20.41 -1.39
CA PRO A 106 0.07 21.53 -0.54
C PRO A 106 -0.42 21.44 0.91
N THR A 107 -1.51 20.70 1.16
CA THR A 107 -2.05 20.41 2.51
C THR A 107 -1.29 19.29 3.22
N GLY A 108 -0.34 18.66 2.54
CA GLY A 108 0.44 17.54 3.07
C GLY A 108 -0.29 16.21 3.05
N LYS A 109 -1.28 16.04 2.16
CA LYS A 109 -1.93 14.76 1.86
C LYS A 109 -1.15 14.03 0.77
N PHE A 110 -0.87 12.75 0.98
CA PHE A 110 -0.31 11.86 -0.02
C PHE A 110 -1.47 11.24 -0.81
N SER A 111 -1.70 11.75 -2.00
CA SER A 111 -2.83 11.36 -2.88
C SER A 111 -2.33 10.45 -3.99
N ILE A 112 -2.89 9.25 -4.09
CA ILE A 112 -2.54 8.22 -5.07
C ILE A 112 -3.71 8.08 -6.03
N PHE A 113 -3.47 8.21 -7.32
CA PHE A 113 -4.56 8.34 -8.30
C PHE A 113 -4.42 7.42 -9.51
N ASP A 114 -3.29 6.72 -9.69
CA ASP A 114 -3.10 5.79 -10.81
C ASP A 114 -2.02 4.76 -10.50
N GLU A 115 -2.09 3.60 -11.17
CA GLU A 115 -1.09 2.56 -11.09
C GLU A 115 -0.90 1.85 -12.43
N ILE A 116 0.29 1.31 -12.64
CA ILE A 116 0.61 0.39 -13.74
C ILE A 116 1.21 -0.85 -13.10
N VAL A 117 0.54 -1.97 -13.25
CA VAL A 117 0.98 -3.27 -12.75
C VAL A 117 1.12 -4.21 -13.94
N THR A 118 2.21 -4.95 -13.99
CA THR A 118 2.49 -5.89 -15.07
C THR A 118 2.80 -7.27 -14.50
N ASP A 119 2.71 -8.26 -15.37
CA ASP A 119 3.15 -9.62 -15.12
C ASP A 119 4.17 -9.99 -16.20
N ASP A 120 5.33 -10.52 -15.78
CA ASP A 120 6.44 -10.94 -16.65
C ASP A 120 6.79 -9.91 -17.75
N CYS A 121 7.29 -8.76 -17.35
CA CYS A 121 7.66 -7.67 -18.25
C CYS A 121 9.08 -7.17 -17.95
N SER A 122 9.91 -7.00 -18.99
CA SER A 122 11.22 -6.39 -18.79
C SER A 122 11.12 -4.91 -18.45
N ILE A 123 12.07 -4.39 -17.67
CA ILE A 123 12.13 -2.96 -17.27
C ILE A 123 12.13 -2.04 -18.52
N ARG A 124 12.86 -2.42 -19.58
CA ARG A 124 12.88 -1.66 -20.84
C ARG A 124 11.49 -1.55 -21.45
N LYS A 125 10.83 -2.70 -21.64
CA LYS A 125 9.49 -2.77 -22.22
C LYS A 125 8.47 -2.00 -21.36
N PHE A 126 8.53 -2.16 -20.05
CA PHE A 126 7.70 -1.41 -19.11
C PHE A 126 7.86 0.10 -19.30
N CYS A 127 9.10 0.57 -19.39
CA CYS A 127 9.38 2.01 -19.56
C CYS A 127 8.96 2.54 -20.94
N GLU A 128 9.25 1.80 -22.02
CA GLU A 128 9.02 2.27 -23.39
C GLU A 128 7.55 2.16 -23.81
N ASP A 129 6.89 1.03 -23.47
CA ASP A 129 5.56 0.70 -23.96
C ASP A 129 4.44 1.14 -23.01
N LEU A 130 4.70 1.29 -21.71
CA LEU A 130 3.68 1.60 -20.72
C LEU A 130 3.92 2.95 -20.02
N LEU A 131 5.02 3.11 -19.29
CA LEU A 131 5.24 4.28 -18.45
C LEU A 131 5.40 5.56 -19.28
N LYS A 132 6.24 5.52 -20.31
CA LYS A 132 6.51 6.68 -21.17
C LYS A 132 5.28 7.14 -21.98
N PRO A 133 4.47 6.28 -22.60
CA PRO A 133 3.21 6.67 -23.21
C PRO A 133 2.25 7.34 -22.24
N VAL A 134 2.06 6.80 -21.04
CA VAL A 134 1.18 7.38 -20.01
C VAL A 134 1.69 8.78 -19.62
N LEU A 135 2.99 8.96 -19.41
CA LEU A 135 3.59 10.26 -19.09
C LEU A 135 3.42 11.28 -20.23
N ARG A 136 3.52 10.84 -21.49
CA ARG A 136 3.40 11.71 -22.65
C ARG A 136 1.96 12.08 -23.04
N THR A 137 1.00 11.27 -22.67
CA THR A 137 -0.42 11.49 -22.98
C THR A 137 -1.19 12.03 -21.79
N LYS A 138 -1.32 11.23 -20.74
CA LYS A 138 -2.15 11.54 -19.57
C LYS A 138 -1.52 12.61 -18.67
N TYR A 139 -0.17 12.60 -18.56
CA TYR A 139 0.57 13.45 -17.61
C TYR A 139 1.56 14.41 -18.30
N LYS A 140 1.35 14.74 -19.58
CA LYS A 140 2.26 15.57 -20.40
C LYS A 140 2.58 16.95 -19.80
N ASP A 141 1.63 17.52 -19.05
CA ASP A 141 1.74 18.88 -18.50
C ASP A 141 2.30 18.89 -17.06
N PHE A 142 2.75 17.72 -16.57
CA PHE A 142 3.26 17.59 -15.22
C PHE A 142 4.77 17.29 -15.20
N ASN A 143 5.47 17.97 -14.30
CA ASN A 143 6.79 17.52 -13.89
C ASN A 143 6.65 16.28 -13.02
N TYR A 144 7.62 15.38 -13.05
CA TYR A 144 7.61 14.18 -12.23
C TYR A 144 8.98 13.88 -11.64
N ASP A 145 8.96 13.26 -10.47
CA ASP A 145 10.09 12.59 -9.83
C ASP A 145 9.79 11.08 -9.82
N LEU A 146 10.54 10.31 -10.62
CA LEU A 146 10.46 8.84 -10.66
C LEU A 146 11.46 8.27 -9.67
N VAL A 147 10.96 7.65 -8.61
CA VAL A 147 11.73 7.09 -7.51
C VAL A 147 11.74 5.57 -7.62
N ILE A 148 12.92 4.98 -7.66
CA ILE A 148 13.10 3.54 -7.85
C ILE A 148 13.86 2.92 -6.67
N ASP A 149 13.83 1.58 -6.58
CA ASP A 149 14.60 0.81 -5.61
C ASP A 149 16.09 1.22 -5.64
N PRO A 150 16.74 1.44 -4.50
CA PRO A 150 18.19 1.67 -4.40
C PRO A 150 19.03 0.59 -5.08
N ALA A 151 18.59 -0.67 -5.08
CA ALA A 151 19.28 -1.77 -5.77
C ALA A 151 19.34 -1.56 -7.30
N GLY A 152 18.43 -0.76 -7.87
CA GLY A 152 18.42 -0.41 -9.29
C GLY A 152 19.64 0.39 -9.76
N GLY A 153 20.47 0.91 -8.84
CA GLY A 153 21.76 1.53 -9.13
C GLY A 153 22.90 0.54 -9.39
N ALA A 154 22.77 -0.67 -8.86
CA ALA A 154 23.79 -1.73 -9.02
C ALA A 154 23.71 -2.36 -10.43
N ARG A 155 24.83 -2.82 -10.93
CA ARG A 155 24.86 -3.59 -12.19
C ARG A 155 24.29 -4.99 -11.96
N SER A 156 23.45 -5.45 -12.89
CA SER A 156 22.99 -6.82 -12.89
C SER A 156 24.14 -7.78 -13.22
N PRO A 157 24.26 -8.94 -12.56
CA PRO A 157 25.26 -9.96 -12.94
C PRO A 157 25.09 -10.46 -14.37
N ASN A 158 23.86 -10.45 -14.90
CA ASN A 158 23.52 -10.96 -16.22
C ASN A 158 23.47 -9.89 -17.29
N ASP A 159 23.38 -8.60 -16.90
CA ASP A 159 23.32 -7.46 -17.79
C ASP A 159 24.43 -6.47 -17.40
N ALA A 160 25.20 -6.00 -18.37
CA ALA A 160 26.26 -5.01 -18.12
C ALA A 160 25.71 -3.66 -17.61
N LYS A 161 24.37 -3.50 -17.61
CA LYS A 161 23.68 -2.26 -17.29
C LYS A 161 22.88 -2.38 -15.98
N SER A 162 22.82 -1.28 -15.24
CA SER A 162 21.93 -1.15 -14.10
C SER A 162 20.49 -0.83 -14.56
N ALA A 163 19.48 -1.15 -13.75
CA ALA A 163 18.10 -0.78 -14.04
C ALA A 163 17.95 0.74 -14.25
N MET A 164 18.65 1.55 -13.46
CA MET A 164 18.70 3.01 -13.63
C MET A 164 19.22 3.41 -15.02
N GLN A 165 20.23 2.72 -15.54
CA GLN A 165 20.76 2.99 -16.88
C GLN A 165 19.73 2.66 -17.96
N ILE A 166 19.04 1.53 -17.84
CA ILE A 166 17.97 1.12 -18.78
C ILE A 166 16.84 2.15 -18.80
N ILE A 167 16.40 2.63 -17.63
CA ILE A 167 15.36 3.66 -17.50
C ILE A 167 15.82 4.98 -18.15
N LYS A 168 17.08 5.38 -17.94
CA LYS A 168 17.65 6.59 -18.58
C LYS A 168 17.77 6.45 -20.09
N GLU A 169 18.15 5.29 -20.60
CA GLU A 169 18.19 5.01 -22.04
C GLU A 169 16.79 5.05 -22.67
N ALA A 170 15.75 4.64 -21.96
CA ALA A 170 14.36 4.82 -22.36
C ALA A 170 13.92 6.32 -22.38
N GLY A 171 14.79 7.24 -21.96
CA GLY A 171 14.55 8.68 -21.95
C GLY A 171 13.77 9.18 -20.74
N LEU A 172 13.73 8.40 -19.65
CA LEU A 172 13.09 8.76 -18.39
C LEU A 172 14.14 9.22 -17.36
N LYS A 173 13.80 10.21 -16.55
CA LYS A 173 14.64 10.66 -15.44
C LYS A 173 14.18 9.93 -14.17
N CYS A 174 15.10 9.26 -13.48
CA CYS A 174 14.80 8.60 -12.22
C CYS A 174 15.86 8.89 -11.17
N THR A 175 15.46 8.74 -9.92
CA THR A 175 16.30 8.85 -8.72
C THR A 175 16.16 7.57 -7.88
N LEU A 176 17.20 7.23 -7.13
CA LEU A 176 17.13 6.13 -6.17
C LEU A 176 16.43 6.60 -4.90
N ALA A 177 15.60 5.76 -4.32
CA ALA A 177 15.09 5.97 -2.97
C ALA A 177 16.27 6.03 -1.98
N THR A 178 16.07 6.68 -0.84
CA THR A 178 17.14 6.93 0.15
C THR A 178 17.58 5.69 0.88
N THR A 179 16.70 4.72 1.00
CA THR A 179 16.95 3.47 1.72
C THR A 179 16.13 2.32 1.16
N ASN A 180 16.65 1.11 1.31
CA ASN A 180 15.91 -0.12 1.06
C ASN A 180 15.52 -0.86 2.37
N ASP A 181 15.70 -0.22 3.52
CA ASP A 181 15.29 -0.76 4.82
C ASP A 181 13.75 -0.94 4.85
N PRO A 182 13.23 -2.18 4.97
CA PRO A 182 11.81 -2.45 4.91
C PRO A 182 10.99 -1.74 6.00
N LEU A 183 11.59 -1.55 7.19
CA LEU A 183 10.92 -0.88 8.30
C LEU A 183 10.74 0.61 7.98
N LYS A 184 11.79 1.30 7.53
CA LYS A 184 11.71 2.72 7.17
C LYS A 184 10.77 2.96 6.00
N ARG A 185 10.79 2.07 5.00
CA ARG A 185 9.87 2.12 3.87
C ARG A 185 8.42 1.98 4.33
N ARG A 186 8.13 0.99 5.18
CA ARG A 186 6.78 0.80 5.75
C ARG A 186 6.34 2.03 6.56
N GLU A 187 7.20 2.52 7.46
CA GLU A 187 6.87 3.66 8.33
C GLU A 187 6.62 4.95 7.55
N SER A 188 7.21 5.14 6.37
CA SER A 188 6.90 6.30 5.52
C SER A 188 5.45 6.32 5.04
N VAL A 189 4.87 5.16 4.73
CA VAL A 189 3.45 5.03 4.36
C VAL A 189 2.57 5.19 5.60
N VAL A 190 2.94 4.53 6.71
CA VAL A 190 2.21 4.61 7.98
C VAL A 190 2.10 6.05 8.49
N TYR A 191 3.14 6.86 8.29
CA TYR A 191 3.11 8.29 8.61
C TYR A 191 1.92 9.00 7.96
N PHE A 192 1.66 8.77 6.67
CA PHE A 192 0.54 9.36 5.96
C PHE A 192 -0.81 8.73 6.37
N LEU A 193 -0.86 7.43 6.58
CA LEU A 193 -2.08 6.73 7.03
C LEU A 193 -2.57 7.22 8.39
N ARG A 194 -1.65 7.48 9.34
CA ARG A 194 -2.00 7.96 10.68
C ARG A 194 -2.36 9.44 10.73
N LYS A 195 -1.94 10.21 9.73
CA LYS A 195 -2.21 11.64 9.68
C LYS A 195 -3.66 11.90 9.27
N VAL A 196 -4.38 12.73 10.01
CA VAL A 196 -5.75 13.14 9.65
C VAL A 196 -5.76 13.77 8.25
N ASN A 197 -6.57 13.22 7.34
CA ASN A 197 -6.59 13.60 5.92
C ASN A 197 -5.21 13.54 5.24
N GLY A 198 -4.31 12.68 5.74
CA GLY A 198 -2.94 12.58 5.25
C GLY A 198 -2.74 11.64 4.07
N PHE A 199 -3.71 10.77 3.80
CA PHE A 199 -3.63 9.74 2.77
C PHE A 199 -4.96 9.60 2.02
N GLU A 200 -4.90 9.39 0.73
CA GLU A 200 -6.05 8.93 -0.05
C GLU A 200 -5.62 8.12 -1.28
N ILE A 201 -6.45 7.17 -1.66
CA ILE A 201 -6.27 6.32 -2.83
C ILE A 201 -7.51 6.38 -3.72
N GLY A 202 -7.31 6.55 -5.02
CA GLY A 202 -8.38 6.64 -6.02
C GLY A 202 -8.78 5.30 -6.63
N PRO A 203 -9.87 5.29 -7.41
CA PRO A 203 -10.44 4.07 -8.01
C PRO A 203 -9.56 3.43 -9.09
N ASN A 204 -8.60 4.17 -9.66
CA ASN A 204 -7.68 3.63 -10.67
C ASN A 204 -6.49 2.88 -10.06
N CYS A 205 -6.54 2.55 -8.76
CA CYS A 205 -5.49 1.82 -8.05
C CYS A 205 -6.03 0.52 -7.42
N PRO A 206 -6.62 -0.40 -8.21
CA PRO A 206 -7.27 -1.60 -7.67
C PRO A 206 -6.29 -2.56 -7.01
N TYR A 207 -5.09 -2.75 -7.55
CA TYR A 207 -4.07 -3.64 -6.96
C TYR A 207 -3.55 -3.08 -5.65
N LEU A 208 -3.20 -1.79 -5.62
CA LEU A 208 -2.72 -1.15 -4.40
C LEU A 208 -3.80 -1.17 -3.31
N ARG A 209 -5.05 -0.81 -3.65
CA ARG A 209 -6.17 -0.87 -2.71
C ARG A 209 -6.38 -2.28 -2.15
N LYS A 210 -6.43 -3.29 -3.03
CA LYS A 210 -6.61 -4.68 -2.62
C LYS A 210 -5.47 -5.18 -1.73
N GLY A 211 -4.25 -4.76 -2.03
CA GLY A 211 -3.10 -5.04 -1.18
C GLY A 211 -3.23 -4.42 0.21
N PHE A 212 -3.70 -3.18 0.33
CA PHE A 212 -3.97 -2.54 1.63
C PHE A 212 -5.06 -3.27 2.42
N ILE A 213 -6.11 -3.75 1.77
CA ILE A 213 -7.23 -4.43 2.44
C ILE A 213 -6.79 -5.80 2.98
N SER A 214 -6.16 -6.66 2.13
CA SER A 214 -5.95 -8.07 2.51
C SER A 214 -4.74 -8.77 1.88
N GLU A 215 -4.33 -8.41 0.65
CA GLU A 215 -3.43 -9.23 -0.15
C GLU A 215 -1.94 -8.95 0.11
N TYR A 216 -1.57 -7.80 0.67
CA TYR A 216 -0.21 -7.50 1.11
C TYR A 216 -0.09 -7.73 2.61
N LYS A 217 0.38 -8.93 2.96
CA LYS A 217 0.33 -9.49 4.31
C LYS A 217 1.54 -10.33 4.66
N PHE A 218 1.73 -10.56 5.95
CA PHE A 218 2.64 -11.57 6.46
C PHE A 218 1.89 -12.91 6.55
N GLU A 219 2.38 -13.94 5.88
CA GLU A 219 1.78 -15.27 5.98
C GLU A 219 2.05 -15.94 7.32
N LYS A 220 1.11 -16.79 7.73
CA LYS A 220 1.30 -17.66 8.91
C LYS A 220 2.38 -18.71 8.62
N LYS A 221 3.33 -18.88 9.54
CA LYS A 221 4.31 -19.97 9.43
C LYS A 221 3.56 -21.30 9.55
N ARG A 222 3.75 -22.19 8.58
CA ARG A 222 3.29 -23.57 8.70
C ARG A 222 4.19 -24.26 9.74
N LEU A 223 3.73 -24.37 10.98
CA LEU A 223 4.39 -25.18 11.98
C LEU A 223 4.17 -26.64 11.57
N ALA A 224 5.25 -27.38 11.30
CA ALA A 224 5.19 -28.81 11.25
C ALA A 224 4.64 -29.28 12.62
N VAL A 225 3.53 -30.00 12.58
CA VAL A 225 2.81 -30.49 13.76
C VAL A 225 3.72 -31.44 14.52
N ALA A 226 4.47 -30.94 15.47
CA ALA A 226 5.19 -31.72 16.45
C ALA A 226 5.11 -30.97 17.78
N ASN A 227 4.13 -31.39 18.60
CA ASN A 227 4.15 -31.32 20.06
C ASN A 227 4.49 -29.98 20.75
N VAL A 228 3.76 -28.92 20.46
CA VAL A 228 3.70 -27.80 21.40
C VAL A 228 2.26 -27.60 21.84
N ARG A 229 1.81 -28.44 22.79
CA ARG A 229 0.67 -28.11 23.63
C ARG A 229 1.06 -26.87 24.44
N GLY A 230 0.40 -25.74 24.15
CA GLY A 230 0.38 -24.63 25.10
C GLY A 230 0.77 -23.23 24.65
N SER A 231 1.08 -22.96 23.37
CA SER A 231 1.22 -21.56 22.92
C SER A 231 0.35 -21.32 21.68
N ASN A 232 -0.76 -20.61 21.87
CA ASN A 232 -1.57 -20.04 20.78
C ASN A 232 -0.89 -18.83 20.10
N ALA A 233 0.45 -18.71 20.18
CA ALA A 233 1.16 -17.65 19.50
C ALA A 233 1.18 -17.94 18.00
N GLU A 234 0.31 -17.28 17.26
CA GLU A 234 0.38 -17.29 15.81
C GLU A 234 1.74 -16.75 15.35
N MET A 235 2.55 -17.62 14.75
CA MET A 235 3.84 -17.23 14.22
C MET A 235 3.68 -16.81 12.76
N PHE A 236 3.98 -15.54 12.47
CA PHE A 236 4.01 -15.00 11.12
C PHE A 236 5.42 -15.02 10.54
N GLN A 237 5.52 -14.99 9.21
CA GLN A 237 6.79 -14.80 8.53
C GLN A 237 7.34 -13.39 8.85
N GLU A 238 8.67 -13.25 8.82
CA GLU A 238 9.35 -11.98 9.10
C GLU A 238 9.20 -10.97 7.95
N LYS A 239 8.98 -11.47 6.74
CA LYS A 239 8.80 -10.66 5.53
C LYS A 239 7.41 -10.86 4.98
N PRO A 240 6.80 -9.81 4.40
CA PRO A 240 5.54 -9.94 3.69
C PRO A 240 5.66 -10.92 2.52
N ASP A 241 4.54 -11.54 2.17
CA ASP A 241 4.46 -12.39 0.99
C ASP A 241 4.77 -11.59 -0.29
N LYS A 242 5.55 -12.21 -1.19
CA LYS A 242 5.89 -11.65 -2.49
C LYS A 242 4.92 -12.13 -3.55
N ASN A 243 4.03 -11.24 -3.95
CA ASN A 243 2.99 -11.47 -4.94
C ASN A 243 2.80 -10.21 -5.80
N ILE A 244 1.89 -10.23 -6.76
CA ILE A 244 1.62 -9.10 -7.66
C ILE A 244 1.25 -7.81 -6.92
N TYR A 245 0.62 -7.91 -5.75
CA TYR A 245 0.26 -6.76 -4.92
C TYR A 245 1.48 -6.16 -4.22
N SER A 246 2.46 -6.98 -3.85
CA SER A 246 3.66 -6.49 -3.16
C SER A 246 4.50 -5.55 -4.02
N HIS A 247 4.53 -5.73 -5.35
CA HIS A 247 5.32 -4.90 -6.25
C HIS A 247 4.85 -3.45 -6.29
N VAL A 248 3.54 -3.23 -6.42
CA VAL A 248 2.99 -1.87 -6.41
C VAL A 248 3.09 -1.22 -5.01
N HIS A 249 3.04 -2.02 -3.94
CA HIS A 249 3.29 -1.55 -2.58
C HIS A 249 4.75 -1.15 -2.34
N ASP A 250 5.71 -1.88 -2.90
CA ASP A 250 7.12 -1.49 -2.85
C ASP A 250 7.32 -0.14 -3.56
N GLY A 251 6.70 0.06 -4.74
CA GLY A 251 6.66 1.36 -5.41
C GLY A 251 6.03 2.45 -4.54
N CYS A 252 4.90 2.17 -3.89
CA CYS A 252 4.23 3.10 -2.98
C CYS A 252 5.15 3.52 -1.81
N GLN A 253 5.90 2.58 -1.25
CA GLN A 253 6.85 2.86 -0.18
C GLN A 253 7.98 3.78 -0.63
N TYR A 254 8.53 3.61 -1.85
CA TYR A 254 9.57 4.50 -2.38
C TYR A 254 9.04 5.91 -2.63
N ALA A 255 7.84 6.04 -3.17
CA ALA A 255 7.20 7.34 -3.36
C ALA A 255 6.89 8.04 -2.02
N ALA A 256 6.41 7.29 -1.02
CA ALA A 256 6.13 7.81 0.31
C ALA A 256 7.40 8.26 1.05
N LEU A 257 8.52 7.55 0.88
CA LEU A 257 9.83 7.98 1.39
C LEU A 257 10.22 9.35 0.82
N ASP A 258 10.15 9.51 -0.50
CA ASP A 258 10.49 10.78 -1.16
C ASP A 258 9.58 11.92 -0.70
N ALA A 259 8.26 11.64 -0.59
CA ALA A 259 7.26 12.59 -0.11
C ALA A 259 7.50 13.00 1.35
N SER A 260 7.82 12.05 2.24
CA SER A 260 8.03 12.30 3.67
C SER A 260 9.34 13.06 3.96
N GLU A 261 10.38 12.83 3.16
CA GLU A 261 11.67 13.52 3.28
C GLU A 261 11.66 14.93 2.66
N GLY A 262 10.57 15.30 1.99
CA GLY A 262 10.40 16.64 1.38
C GLY A 262 11.36 16.93 0.24
N LYS A 263 11.89 15.90 -0.45
CA LYS A 263 12.82 16.08 -1.57
C LYS A 263 12.14 16.66 -2.81
N SER A 264 10.90 16.27 -3.07
CA SER A 264 10.11 16.80 -4.19
C SER A 264 9.84 18.31 -4.07
N SER A 265 9.80 18.84 -2.83
CA SER A 265 9.54 20.27 -2.56
C SER A 265 10.82 21.12 -2.51
N LYS A 266 12.02 20.52 -2.41
CA LYS A 266 13.29 21.26 -2.27
C LYS A 266 13.90 21.75 -3.58
N LYS A 267 13.38 21.36 -4.75
CA LYS A 267 13.82 21.91 -6.01
C LYS A 267 13.09 23.22 -6.30
N LYS A 268 13.71 24.34 -5.92
CA LYS A 268 13.49 25.75 -6.25
C LYS A 268 12.93 26.62 -5.12
N ARG A 269 13.71 26.82 -4.06
CA ARG A 269 13.79 28.19 -3.52
C ARG A 269 14.79 28.94 -4.39
N PRO A 270 14.41 30.02 -5.11
CA PRO A 270 15.38 30.89 -5.74
C PRO A 270 16.34 31.36 -4.63
N LYS A 271 17.65 31.24 -4.88
CA LYS A 271 18.65 31.85 -4.01
C LYS A 271 18.22 33.31 -3.84
N ARG A 272 17.78 33.71 -2.65
CA ARG A 272 17.70 35.12 -2.30
C ARG A 272 19.12 35.64 -2.50
N HIS A 273 19.34 36.48 -3.52
CA HIS A 273 20.48 37.35 -3.58
C HIS A 273 20.45 38.14 -2.24
N SER A 274 21.39 37.82 -1.37
CA SER A 274 21.73 38.72 -0.29
C SER A 274 22.24 40.01 -0.94
N GLN A 275 21.36 41.00 -1.09
CA GLN A 275 21.84 42.36 -1.26
C GLN A 275 22.63 42.65 0.00
N PHE A 276 23.92 42.71 -0.15
CA PHE A 276 24.81 43.31 0.86
C PHE A 276 24.31 44.71 1.09
N TYR A 277 23.68 44.95 2.21
CA TYR A 277 23.56 46.29 2.78
C TYR A 277 24.98 46.67 3.23
N GLU A 278 25.71 47.47 2.41
CA GLU A 278 26.86 48.23 2.85
C GLU A 278 26.35 49.16 3.98
N LYS A 279 26.85 48.95 5.20
CA LYS A 279 26.69 49.91 6.25
C LYS A 279 27.39 51.21 5.83
N PRO A 280 26.73 52.38 5.92
CA PRO A 280 27.41 53.63 5.70
C PRO A 280 28.56 53.79 6.72
N ALA A 281 29.73 54.15 6.22
CA ALA A 281 30.89 54.45 7.02
C ALA A 281 30.53 55.53 8.05
N CYS A 282 30.79 55.25 9.33
CA CYS A 282 30.67 56.24 10.39
C CYS A 282 31.87 57.15 10.29
N ASP A 283 31.63 58.40 9.90
CA ASP A 283 32.63 59.47 9.85
C ASP A 283 32.96 59.87 11.29
N THR A 284 34.11 59.44 11.77
CA THR A 284 34.71 59.97 13.01
C THR A 284 35.78 60.95 12.62
N SER A 285 35.34 62.20 12.44
CA SER A 285 36.29 63.34 12.48
C SER A 285 35.75 64.38 13.43
N GLY A 286 36.47 64.55 14.50
CA GLY A 286 36.75 65.86 15.07
C GLY A 286 36.02 66.27 16.35
N TYR A 287 36.81 66.41 17.32
CA TYR A 287 36.86 67.17 18.57
C TYR A 287 36.55 66.45 19.86
#